data_cd2cbdbfd4601c9670c827e76a06c79c
#
_entry.id   cd2cbdbfd4601c9670c827e76a06c79c
#
_cell.length_a   1.000
_cell.length_b   1.000
_cell.length_c   1.000
_cell.angle_alpha   90.00
_cell.angle_beta   90.00
_cell.angle_gamma   90.00
#
_symmetry.space_group_name_H-M   'P 1'
#
loop_
_entity.id
_entity.type
_entity.pdbx_description
1 polymer ?
#
loop_
_entity_poly.entity_id
_entity_poly.type
_entity_poly.pdbx_seq_one_letter_code
_entity_poly.pdbx_strand_id
1 'polypeptide(L)'
;MKKLFTSLVAVFCAMAGMAQTLTFSHDGVAIENGSTFYSRDINEILAGFGVTKFEPEIDLSSDVAANVYVSIQSLDEVSVELCAIDGTCVTTDADKGYVAQKNGEWIANEVVDMQIHWNVGALQAGAIATTHVVVSAWYEGQEANKVSFTLVMTNDPALSVQQTMGKSESISVQGNVLSYAFADHTAHTLSVYTTNGAKVMSFALAGQEGTLALDELSAGLYVYQVEGKAKMNGKFIIK
;
A
#
# COMPACT_ATOMS: atom_id res chain seq x y z
N MET A 1 -2.14 -1.89 -70.87
CA MET A 1 -1.44 -2.48 -69.72
C MET A 1 -1.78 -1.65 -68.49
N LYS A 2 -2.77 -2.08 -67.66
CA LYS A 2 -3.20 -1.38 -66.43
C LYS A 2 -2.48 -2.09 -65.27
N LYS A 3 -1.61 -1.34 -64.56
CA LYS A 3 -0.94 -1.83 -63.34
C LYS A 3 -1.90 -1.65 -62.18
N LEU A 4 -2.37 -2.76 -61.62
CA LEU A 4 -3.06 -2.81 -60.33
C LEU A 4 -2.03 -2.59 -59.22
N PHE A 5 -2.19 -1.51 -58.48
CA PHE A 5 -1.50 -1.31 -57.16
C PHE A 5 -2.35 -1.93 -56.08
N THR A 6 -1.92 -3.04 -55.55
CA THR A 6 -2.53 -3.69 -54.35
C THR A 6 -1.94 -3.02 -53.14
N SER A 7 -2.72 -2.17 -52.49
CA SER A 7 -2.36 -1.51 -51.22
C SER A 7 -2.60 -2.52 -50.11
N LEU A 8 -1.51 -3.03 -49.50
CA LEU A 8 -1.55 -3.87 -48.30
C LEU A 8 -1.73 -2.96 -47.10
N VAL A 9 -2.96 -2.86 -46.59
CA VAL A 9 -3.25 -2.19 -45.31
C VAL A 9 -2.87 -3.15 -44.19
N ALA A 10 -1.73 -2.92 -43.56
CA ALA A 10 -1.36 -3.58 -42.30
C ALA A 10 -2.21 -3.00 -41.17
N VAL A 11 -3.21 -3.75 -40.74
CA VAL A 11 -3.95 -3.45 -39.52
C VAL A 11 -3.05 -3.78 -38.34
N PHE A 12 -2.43 -2.78 -37.75
CA PHE A 12 -1.81 -2.89 -36.43
C PHE A 12 -2.93 -2.98 -35.40
N CYS A 13 -3.28 -4.18 -34.98
CA CYS A 13 -3.99 -4.38 -33.73
C CYS A 13 -3.04 -3.97 -32.62
N ALA A 14 -3.16 -2.75 -32.13
CA ALA A 14 -2.63 -2.37 -30.81
C ALA A 14 -3.43 -3.19 -29.79
N MET A 15 -2.90 -4.33 -29.38
CA MET A 15 -3.31 -4.96 -28.14
C MET A 15 -2.89 -3.97 -27.05
N ALA A 16 -3.86 -3.26 -26.48
CA ALA A 16 -3.70 -2.63 -25.19
C ALA A 16 -3.47 -3.78 -24.20
N GLY A 17 -2.21 -4.15 -24.00
CA GLY A 17 -1.82 -5.07 -22.96
C GLY A 17 -2.25 -4.41 -21.66
N MET A 18 -3.16 -5.02 -20.92
CA MET A 18 -3.37 -4.65 -19.53
C MET A 18 -2.00 -4.77 -18.87
N ALA A 19 -1.50 -3.68 -18.30
CA ALA A 19 -0.24 -3.72 -17.58
C ALA A 19 -0.43 -4.67 -16.40
N GLN A 20 0.38 -5.72 -16.35
CA GLN A 20 0.41 -6.64 -15.21
C GLN A 20 0.83 -5.87 -13.97
N THR A 21 0.14 -6.09 -12.85
CA THR A 21 0.35 -5.32 -11.63
C THR A 21 0.73 -6.23 -10.47
N LEU A 22 1.88 -5.95 -9.86
CA LEU A 22 2.26 -6.46 -8.55
C LEU A 22 1.93 -5.39 -7.51
N THR A 23 1.35 -5.80 -6.39
CA THR A 23 0.95 -4.87 -5.33
C THR A 23 1.42 -5.39 -3.99
N PHE A 24 2.28 -4.62 -3.32
CA PHE A 24 2.55 -4.81 -1.90
C PHE A 24 1.43 -4.20 -1.06
N SER A 25 1.10 -4.84 0.05
CA SER A 25 0.10 -4.35 0.99
C SER A 25 0.42 -4.73 2.43
N HIS A 26 -0.19 -4.01 3.35
CA HIS A 26 -0.21 -4.30 4.78
C HIS A 26 -1.64 -4.09 5.28
N ASP A 27 -2.18 -5.06 6.01
CA ASP A 27 -3.59 -5.07 6.45
C ASP A 27 -4.59 -4.82 5.29
N GLY A 28 -4.26 -5.29 4.09
CA GLY A 28 -5.07 -5.09 2.89
C GLY A 28 -5.02 -3.68 2.31
N VAL A 29 -4.16 -2.80 2.82
CA VAL A 29 -3.91 -1.45 2.28
C VAL A 29 -2.65 -1.49 1.41
N ALA A 30 -2.77 -1.05 0.16
CA ALA A 30 -1.66 -1.03 -0.78
C ALA A 30 -0.53 -0.09 -0.31
N ILE A 31 0.71 -0.58 -0.42
CA ILE A 31 1.92 0.21 -0.22
C ILE A 31 2.33 0.79 -1.57
N GLU A 32 2.44 2.11 -1.66
CA GLU A 32 2.76 2.79 -2.92
C GLU A 32 4.19 2.48 -3.39
N ASN A 33 4.35 2.30 -4.71
CA ASN A 33 5.66 2.10 -5.31
C ASN A 33 6.58 3.31 -5.06
N GLY A 34 7.78 3.04 -4.56
CA GLY A 34 8.77 4.07 -4.20
C GLY A 34 8.55 4.74 -2.85
N SER A 35 7.53 4.34 -2.08
CA SER A 35 7.24 4.90 -0.76
C SER A 35 8.14 4.34 0.35
N THR A 36 7.99 4.88 1.56
CA THR A 36 8.58 4.33 2.78
C THR A 36 7.45 3.86 3.70
N PHE A 37 7.52 2.62 4.14
CA PHE A 37 6.58 2.02 5.08
C PHE A 37 7.27 1.73 6.41
N TYR A 38 6.66 2.15 7.51
CA TYR A 38 7.19 1.95 8.86
C TYR A 38 6.41 0.85 9.56
N SER A 39 7.10 -0.18 10.06
CA SER A 39 6.51 -1.23 10.89
C SER A 39 7.15 -1.25 12.28
N ARG A 40 6.32 -1.52 13.27
CA ARG A 40 6.71 -1.80 14.66
C ARG A 40 6.29 -3.19 15.10
N ASP A 41 5.91 -4.04 14.16
CA ASP A 41 5.40 -5.37 14.43
C ASP A 41 6.52 -6.24 14.96
N ILE A 42 6.39 -6.64 16.21
CA ILE A 42 7.36 -7.46 16.94
C ILE A 42 6.66 -8.76 17.33
N ASN A 43 7.39 -9.86 17.22
CA ASN A 43 6.91 -11.14 17.69
C ASN A 43 6.70 -11.12 19.20
N GLU A 44 5.44 -11.07 19.63
CA GLU A 44 5.04 -10.93 21.04
C GLU A 44 5.50 -12.13 21.90
N ILE A 45 5.55 -13.33 21.33
CA ILE A 45 5.99 -14.53 22.03
C ILE A 45 7.48 -14.44 22.36
N LEU A 46 8.30 -14.07 21.37
CA LEU A 46 9.74 -13.91 21.57
C LEU A 46 10.06 -12.72 22.47
N ALA A 47 9.29 -11.64 22.37
CA ALA A 47 9.41 -10.48 23.25
C ALA A 47 9.18 -10.86 24.72
N GLY A 48 8.25 -11.78 25.00
CA GLY A 48 8.02 -12.35 26.31
C GLY A 48 9.23 -13.11 26.88
N PHE A 49 10.15 -13.56 26.03
CA PHE A 49 11.41 -14.21 26.41
C PHE A 49 12.62 -13.25 26.33
N GLY A 50 12.38 -11.94 26.14
CA GLY A 50 13.44 -10.93 26.04
C GLY A 50 14.18 -10.91 24.71
N VAL A 51 13.61 -11.49 23.65
CA VAL A 51 14.17 -11.46 22.29
C VAL A 51 13.32 -10.56 21.41
N THR A 52 13.95 -9.56 20.82
CA THR A 52 13.29 -8.66 19.87
C THR A 52 13.48 -9.20 18.44
N LYS A 53 12.37 -9.57 17.81
CA LYS A 53 12.30 -9.97 16.40
C LYS A 53 11.19 -9.17 15.74
N PHE A 54 11.52 -8.38 14.73
CA PHE A 54 10.54 -7.69 13.91
C PHE A 54 9.99 -8.65 12.85
N GLU A 55 8.67 -8.64 12.70
CA GLU A 55 7.91 -9.48 11.76
C GLU A 55 6.79 -8.66 11.14
N PRO A 56 7.12 -7.71 10.25
CA PRO A 56 6.09 -6.93 9.57
C PRO A 56 5.23 -7.84 8.68
N GLU A 57 3.92 -7.68 8.78
CA GLU A 57 2.96 -8.38 7.93
C GLU A 57 2.89 -7.68 6.56
N ILE A 58 3.78 -8.06 5.66
CA ILE A 58 3.83 -7.52 4.30
C ILE A 58 3.31 -8.57 3.33
N ASP A 59 2.21 -8.25 2.70
CA ASP A 59 1.60 -9.07 1.66
C ASP A 59 2.08 -8.64 0.26
N LEU A 60 2.11 -9.59 -0.66
CA LEU A 60 2.30 -9.34 -2.08
C LEU A 60 1.20 -10.05 -2.86
N SER A 61 0.61 -9.39 -3.84
CA SER A 61 -0.36 -9.96 -4.77
C SER A 61 -0.01 -9.65 -6.21
N SER A 62 -0.48 -10.52 -7.13
CA SER A 62 -0.37 -10.37 -8.58
C SER A 62 -1.76 -10.42 -9.20
N ASP A 63 -2.07 -9.55 -10.15
CA ASP A 63 -3.34 -9.57 -10.90
C ASP A 63 -3.39 -10.67 -11.96
N VAL A 64 -2.25 -11.32 -12.25
CA VAL A 64 -2.12 -12.41 -13.22
C VAL A 64 -1.35 -13.59 -12.62
N ALA A 65 -1.60 -14.78 -13.15
CA ALA A 65 -0.76 -15.95 -12.87
C ALA A 65 0.58 -15.80 -13.61
N ALA A 66 1.68 -15.75 -12.88
CA ALA A 66 3.02 -15.56 -13.44
C ALA A 66 4.12 -15.96 -12.45
N ASN A 67 5.31 -16.21 -12.98
CA ASN A 67 6.50 -16.33 -12.14
C ASN A 67 6.92 -14.94 -11.61
N VAL A 68 7.11 -14.84 -10.30
CA VAL A 68 7.50 -13.61 -9.60
C VAL A 68 8.86 -13.79 -8.94
N TYR A 69 9.67 -12.76 -9.02
CA TYR A 69 10.88 -12.59 -8.23
C TYR A 69 10.65 -11.58 -7.12
N VAL A 70 11.20 -11.85 -5.96
CA VAL A 70 11.23 -10.92 -4.83
C VAL A 70 12.67 -10.70 -4.40
N SER A 71 12.98 -9.50 -3.96
CA SER A 71 14.28 -9.19 -3.39
C SER A 71 14.15 -8.31 -2.16
N ILE A 72 15.11 -8.46 -1.25
CA ILE A 72 15.34 -7.55 -0.15
C ILE A 72 16.78 -7.04 -0.21
N GLN A 73 16.96 -5.77 0.16
CA GLN A 73 18.26 -5.14 0.29
C GLN A 73 18.32 -4.40 1.62
N SER A 74 19.13 -4.88 2.55
CA SER A 74 19.41 -4.14 3.79
C SER A 74 20.29 -2.94 3.49
N LEU A 75 19.93 -1.77 4.02
CA LEU A 75 20.70 -0.52 3.85
C LEU A 75 21.60 -0.24 5.06
N ASP A 76 21.44 -0.97 6.18
CA ASP A 76 22.09 -0.71 7.47
C ASP A 76 23.05 -1.83 7.89
N GLU A 77 23.59 -2.59 6.95
CA GLU A 77 24.57 -3.67 7.22
C GLU A 77 24.10 -4.68 8.28
N VAL A 78 22.79 -4.95 8.33
CA VAL A 78 22.19 -5.97 9.20
C VAL A 78 21.63 -7.12 8.39
N SER A 79 21.58 -8.30 8.99
CA SER A 79 20.99 -9.48 8.37
C SER A 79 19.47 -9.44 8.51
N VAL A 80 18.76 -9.48 7.39
CA VAL A 80 17.31 -9.58 7.29
C VAL A 80 16.96 -10.84 6.52
N GLU A 81 15.98 -11.58 7.00
CA GLU A 81 15.50 -12.81 6.41
C GLU A 81 14.24 -12.56 5.57
N LEU A 82 14.17 -13.19 4.41
CA LEU A 82 12.99 -13.28 3.56
C LEU A 82 12.65 -14.76 3.35
N CYS A 83 11.45 -15.17 3.72
CA CYS A 83 10.95 -16.51 3.43
C CYS A 83 9.93 -16.45 2.27
N ALA A 84 10.20 -17.25 1.25
CA ALA A 84 9.37 -17.33 0.05
C ALA A 84 8.14 -18.24 0.24
N ILE A 85 7.22 -18.20 -0.73
CA ILE A 85 6.01 -19.04 -0.79
C ILE A 85 6.32 -20.53 -0.64
N ASP A 86 7.44 -20.99 -1.18
CA ASP A 86 7.86 -22.41 -1.12
C ASP A 86 8.48 -22.81 0.22
N GLY A 87 8.51 -21.89 1.20
CA GLY A 87 9.10 -22.10 2.52
C GLY A 87 10.64 -21.99 2.55
N THR A 88 11.27 -21.60 1.45
CA THR A 88 12.71 -21.34 1.40
C THR A 88 13.01 -19.97 1.98
N CYS A 89 13.80 -19.93 3.06
CA CYS A 89 14.26 -18.68 3.66
C CYS A 89 15.67 -18.35 3.19
N VAL A 90 15.90 -17.09 2.90
CA VAL A 90 17.20 -16.54 2.56
C VAL A 90 17.50 -15.32 3.42
N THR A 91 18.76 -15.13 3.78
CA THR A 91 19.17 -14.03 4.66
C THR A 91 20.13 -13.12 3.91
N THR A 92 19.96 -11.80 4.04
CA THR A 92 20.93 -10.84 3.51
C THR A 92 22.26 -11.02 4.25
N ASP A 93 23.35 -11.05 3.51
CA ASP A 93 24.69 -10.94 4.10
C ASP A 93 24.93 -9.49 4.55
N ALA A 94 25.52 -9.32 5.74
CA ALA A 94 25.93 -7.99 6.21
C ALA A 94 26.87 -7.28 5.24
N ASP A 95 27.70 -8.04 4.51
CA ASP A 95 28.65 -7.50 3.52
C ASP A 95 28.02 -7.21 2.14
N LYS A 96 26.88 -7.84 1.80
CA LYS A 96 26.28 -7.73 0.47
C LYS A 96 24.93 -7.04 0.48
N GLY A 97 24.22 -7.07 1.62
CA GLY A 97 22.95 -6.39 1.83
C GLY A 97 21.79 -6.80 0.92
N TYR A 98 22.04 -7.63 -0.11
CA TYR A 98 21.08 -7.90 -1.17
C TYR A 98 20.84 -9.39 -1.39
N VAL A 99 19.57 -9.76 -1.50
CA VAL A 99 19.13 -11.09 -1.92
C VAL A 99 18.00 -10.94 -2.92
N ALA A 100 18.09 -11.65 -4.04
CA ALA A 100 16.97 -11.85 -4.97
C ALA A 100 16.63 -13.33 -5.01
N GLN A 101 15.34 -13.63 -4.98
CA GLN A 101 14.83 -15.00 -4.99
C GLN A 101 13.67 -15.14 -5.97
N LYS A 102 13.70 -16.21 -6.78
CA LYS A 102 12.52 -16.61 -7.55
C LYS A 102 11.49 -17.17 -6.57
N ASN A 103 10.34 -16.51 -6.52
CA ASN A 103 9.29 -16.83 -5.56
C ASN A 103 8.20 -17.76 -6.12
N GLY A 104 8.49 -18.42 -7.24
CA GLY A 104 7.61 -19.42 -7.85
C GLY A 104 6.52 -18.84 -8.75
N GLU A 105 5.58 -19.70 -9.13
CA GLU A 105 4.41 -19.35 -9.95
C GLU A 105 3.28 -18.88 -9.03
N TRP A 106 2.81 -17.67 -9.27
CA TRP A 106 1.74 -17.05 -8.50
C TRP A 106 0.39 -17.27 -9.16
N ILE A 107 -0.63 -17.49 -8.35
CA ILE A 107 -2.02 -17.56 -8.78
C ILE A 107 -2.56 -16.14 -8.84
N ALA A 108 -3.32 -15.81 -9.90
CA ALA A 108 -3.90 -14.49 -10.05
C ALA A 108 -4.80 -14.11 -8.85
N ASN A 109 -4.57 -12.93 -8.29
CA ASN A 109 -5.26 -12.37 -7.12
C ASN A 109 -5.06 -13.14 -5.80
N GLU A 110 -4.11 -14.06 -5.73
CA GLU A 110 -3.66 -14.63 -4.46
C GLU A 110 -2.85 -13.58 -3.69
N VAL A 111 -3.12 -13.50 -2.40
CA VAL A 111 -2.39 -12.66 -1.46
C VAL A 111 -1.47 -13.54 -0.65
N VAL A 112 -0.18 -13.25 -0.66
CA VAL A 112 0.84 -14.05 0.01
C VAL A 112 1.65 -13.19 0.95
N ASP A 113 1.74 -13.63 2.20
CA ASP A 113 2.61 -13.05 3.22
C ASP A 113 4.09 -13.27 2.86
N MET A 114 4.85 -12.18 2.82
CA MET A 114 6.25 -12.18 2.41
C MET A 114 7.23 -12.58 3.50
N GLN A 115 6.78 -12.79 4.73
CA GLN A 115 7.58 -13.23 5.88
C GLN A 115 8.98 -12.61 5.95
N ILE A 116 9.03 -11.29 6.08
CA ILE A 116 10.26 -10.54 6.26
C ILE A 116 10.58 -10.46 7.75
N HIS A 117 11.78 -10.90 8.16
CA HIS A 117 12.15 -11.00 9.56
C HIS A 117 13.48 -10.27 9.85
N TRP A 118 13.53 -9.52 10.93
CA TRP A 118 14.76 -8.97 11.48
C TRP A 118 14.91 -9.35 12.95
N ASN A 119 15.84 -10.25 13.23
CA ASN A 119 16.13 -10.70 14.58
C ASN A 119 17.25 -9.84 15.20
N VAL A 120 16.88 -8.99 16.14
CA VAL A 120 17.83 -8.12 16.87
C VAL A 120 18.42 -8.82 18.08
N GLY A 121 17.76 -9.88 18.58
CA GLY A 121 18.13 -10.53 19.82
C GLY A 121 17.66 -9.77 21.06
N ALA A 122 18.41 -9.86 22.16
CA ALA A 122 18.09 -9.16 23.40
C ALA A 122 18.43 -7.68 23.31
N LEU A 123 17.42 -6.82 23.40
CA LEU A 123 17.59 -5.38 23.55
C LEU A 123 17.57 -4.99 25.03
N GLN A 124 18.42 -4.04 25.40
CA GLN A 124 18.34 -3.43 26.73
C GLN A 124 17.09 -2.56 26.87
N ALA A 125 16.56 -2.44 28.08
CA ALA A 125 15.40 -1.61 28.30
C ALA A 125 15.62 -0.16 27.82
N GLY A 126 14.73 0.31 26.93
CA GLY A 126 14.79 1.62 26.31
C GLY A 126 15.78 1.76 25.14
N ALA A 127 16.45 0.68 24.73
CA ALA A 127 17.28 0.71 23.53
C ALA A 127 16.40 0.77 22.27
N ILE A 128 16.80 1.60 21.32
CA ILE A 128 16.17 1.74 20.01
C ILE A 128 16.91 0.87 19.01
N ALA A 129 16.17 0.11 18.23
CA ALA A 129 16.63 -0.60 17.07
C ALA A 129 15.86 -0.12 15.84
N THR A 130 16.56 0.16 14.76
CA THR A 130 15.96 0.60 13.49
C THR A 130 16.77 0.03 12.35
N THR A 131 16.10 -0.49 11.33
CA THR A 131 16.73 -0.88 10.06
C THR A 131 15.86 -0.49 8.87
N HIS A 132 16.51 -0.24 7.74
CA HIS A 132 15.91 0.13 6.47
C HIS A 132 16.18 -0.98 5.46
N VAL A 133 15.12 -1.46 4.83
CA VAL A 133 15.18 -2.55 3.84
C VAL A 133 14.43 -2.13 2.59
N VAL A 134 15.07 -2.17 1.43
CA VAL A 134 14.35 -2.03 0.17
C VAL A 134 13.78 -3.39 -0.19
N VAL A 135 12.46 -3.45 -0.29
CA VAL A 135 11.70 -4.63 -0.72
C VAL A 135 11.27 -4.39 -2.17
N SER A 136 11.50 -5.37 -3.05
CA SER A 136 11.14 -5.24 -4.47
C SER A 136 10.55 -6.54 -5.00
N ALA A 137 9.65 -6.43 -5.99
CA ALA A 137 9.11 -7.57 -6.72
C ALA A 137 8.98 -7.26 -8.21
N TRP A 138 9.15 -8.28 -9.06
CA TRP A 138 8.99 -8.16 -10.51
C TRP A 138 8.60 -9.49 -11.13
N TYR A 139 7.96 -9.44 -12.28
CA TYR A 139 7.69 -10.63 -13.07
C TYR A 139 8.96 -11.14 -13.74
N GLU A 140 9.08 -12.45 -13.92
CA GLU A 140 10.22 -13.08 -14.60
C GLU A 140 10.51 -12.38 -15.94
N GLY A 141 11.75 -11.96 -16.14
CA GLY A 141 12.20 -11.21 -17.32
C GLY A 141 11.82 -9.73 -17.36
N GLN A 142 11.19 -9.17 -16.32
CA GLN A 142 10.74 -7.78 -16.25
C GLN A 142 11.34 -6.99 -15.09
N GLU A 143 12.58 -7.25 -14.69
CA GLU A 143 13.24 -6.59 -13.56
C GLU A 143 13.28 -5.05 -13.69
N ALA A 144 13.33 -4.53 -14.93
CA ALA A 144 13.30 -3.08 -15.18
C ALA A 144 11.97 -2.41 -14.76
N ASN A 145 10.89 -3.20 -14.62
CA ASN A 145 9.56 -2.75 -14.25
C ASN A 145 9.20 -3.14 -12.79
N LYS A 146 10.21 -3.39 -11.96
CA LYS A 146 9.98 -3.77 -10.57
C LYS A 146 9.19 -2.73 -9.79
N VAL A 147 8.32 -3.20 -8.92
CA VAL A 147 7.73 -2.41 -7.85
C VAL A 147 8.58 -2.53 -6.59
N SER A 148 8.73 -1.46 -5.84
CA SER A 148 9.57 -1.45 -4.65
C SER A 148 9.11 -0.42 -3.63
N PHE A 149 9.45 -0.65 -2.36
CA PHE A 149 9.28 0.33 -1.31
C PHE A 149 10.40 0.16 -0.27
N THR A 150 10.58 1.15 0.59
CA THR A 150 11.51 1.05 1.72
C THR A 150 10.73 0.67 2.97
N LEU A 151 11.01 -0.52 3.51
CA LEU A 151 10.49 -0.97 4.80
C LEU A 151 11.43 -0.47 5.90
N VAL A 152 10.89 0.23 6.89
CA VAL A 152 11.60 0.64 8.10
C VAL A 152 11.05 -0.15 9.27
N MET A 153 11.83 -1.09 9.79
CA MET A 153 11.49 -1.83 11.00
C MET A 153 12.11 -1.13 12.20
N THR A 154 11.28 -0.73 13.17
CA THR A 154 11.77 0.07 14.31
C THR A 154 10.90 -0.08 15.54
N ASN A 155 11.51 0.01 16.73
CA ASN A 155 10.81 0.21 17.98
C ASN A 155 10.86 1.68 18.47
N ASP A 156 11.37 2.61 17.65
CA ASP A 156 11.38 4.03 17.97
C ASP A 156 9.96 4.61 17.93
N PRO A 157 9.40 5.05 19.06
CA PRO A 157 8.08 5.64 19.09
C PRO A 157 7.98 6.97 18.31
N ALA A 158 9.10 7.66 18.08
CA ALA A 158 9.11 8.92 17.33
C ALA A 158 8.97 8.70 15.80
N LEU A 159 9.45 7.55 15.29
CA LEU A 159 9.38 7.22 13.86
C LEU A 159 8.02 6.61 13.44
N SER A 160 7.25 6.07 14.38
CA SER A 160 5.95 5.42 14.09
C SER A 160 4.84 6.39 13.66
N VAL A 161 5.05 7.68 13.75
CA VAL A 161 4.06 8.71 13.36
C VAL A 161 4.05 8.95 11.85
N GLN A 162 5.05 8.45 11.14
CA GLN A 162 5.09 8.43 9.69
C GLN A 162 4.87 7.01 9.14
N GLN A 163 3.86 6.28 9.61
CA GLN A 163 3.23 5.37 8.68
C GLN A 163 2.90 6.23 7.47
N THR A 164 3.50 5.92 6.34
CA THR A 164 3.04 6.51 5.09
C THR A 164 1.59 6.14 5.01
N MET A 165 0.77 7.08 5.36
CA MET A 165 -0.64 7.00 5.14
C MET A 165 -0.78 6.68 3.65
N GLY A 166 -1.11 5.45 3.33
CA GLY A 166 -1.96 5.26 2.21
C GLY A 166 -3.02 6.34 2.39
N LYS A 167 -3.16 7.26 1.50
CA LYS A 167 -3.88 8.54 1.57
C LYS A 167 -4.75 8.62 2.80
N SER A 168 -4.33 9.36 3.82
CA SER A 168 -5.04 9.49 5.08
C SER A 168 -6.50 9.73 4.74
N GLU A 169 -7.35 8.79 5.12
CA GLU A 169 -8.78 8.97 4.95
C GLU A 169 -9.12 10.34 5.53
N SER A 170 -9.49 11.24 4.68
CA SER A 170 -9.70 12.62 5.08
C SER A 170 -10.92 13.20 4.40
N ILE A 171 -11.64 14.00 5.15
CA ILE A 171 -12.65 14.89 4.62
C ILE A 171 -12.32 16.27 5.12
N SER A 172 -12.19 17.20 4.20
CA SER A 172 -11.96 18.60 4.49
C SER A 172 -12.96 19.47 3.72
N VAL A 173 -13.36 20.59 4.33
CA VAL A 173 -14.24 21.56 3.69
C VAL A 173 -13.57 22.92 3.72
N GLN A 174 -13.38 23.50 2.54
CA GLN A 174 -12.88 24.85 2.38
C GLN A 174 -13.87 25.67 1.52
N GLY A 175 -14.45 26.71 2.14
CA GLY A 175 -15.57 27.41 1.53
C GLY A 175 -16.74 26.45 1.33
N ASN A 176 -17.24 26.38 0.09
CA ASN A 176 -18.33 25.48 -0.32
C ASN A 176 -17.84 24.21 -1.04
N VAL A 177 -16.57 23.86 -0.93
CA VAL A 177 -15.99 22.67 -1.55
C VAL A 177 -15.57 21.68 -0.47
N LEU A 178 -16.12 20.47 -0.55
CA LEU A 178 -15.68 19.32 0.21
C LEU A 178 -14.69 18.53 -0.62
N SER A 179 -13.52 18.25 -0.06
CA SER A 179 -12.51 17.36 -0.62
C SER A 179 -12.46 16.10 0.22
N TYR A 180 -12.35 14.94 -0.43
CA TYR A 180 -12.22 13.66 0.24
C TYR A 180 -11.05 12.85 -0.32
N ALA A 181 -10.47 12.02 0.53
CA ALA A 181 -9.50 10.99 0.18
C ALA A 181 -9.80 9.74 1.03
N PHE A 182 -9.72 8.54 0.42
CA PHE A 182 -9.89 7.25 1.06
C PHE A 182 -8.69 6.35 0.77
N ALA A 183 -8.42 5.42 1.67
CA ALA A 183 -7.37 4.43 1.51
C ALA A 183 -7.70 3.37 0.44
N ASP A 184 -8.97 3.14 0.17
CA ASP A 184 -9.44 2.10 -0.75
C ASP A 184 -10.22 2.66 -1.96
N HIS A 185 -10.48 1.78 -2.94
CA HIS A 185 -11.26 2.09 -4.15
C HIS A 185 -12.75 1.69 -4.04
N THR A 186 -13.21 1.32 -2.85
CA THR A 186 -14.62 0.91 -2.70
C THR A 186 -15.55 2.13 -2.75
N ALA A 187 -16.81 1.88 -3.06
CA ALA A 187 -17.81 2.94 -3.07
C ALA A 187 -18.15 3.34 -1.62
N HIS A 188 -18.09 4.63 -1.35
CA HIS A 188 -18.50 5.22 -0.08
C HIS A 188 -19.74 6.09 -0.27
N THR A 189 -20.52 6.25 0.79
CA THR A 189 -21.68 7.18 0.80
C THR A 189 -21.44 8.25 1.85
N LEU A 190 -21.40 9.51 1.41
CA LEU A 190 -21.39 10.68 2.29
C LEU A 190 -22.83 11.13 2.53
N SER A 191 -23.22 11.24 3.79
CA SER A 191 -24.49 11.85 4.21
C SER A 191 -24.20 13.11 5.03
N VAL A 192 -24.91 14.19 4.75
CA VAL A 192 -24.79 15.48 5.45
C VAL A 192 -26.08 15.78 6.20
N TYR A 193 -25.94 16.20 7.44
CA TYR A 193 -27.04 16.46 8.36
C TYR A 193 -26.93 17.87 8.94
N THR A 194 -28.06 18.46 9.23
CA THR A 194 -28.14 19.65 10.09
C THR A 194 -27.90 19.27 11.55
N THR A 195 -27.64 20.24 12.42
CA THR A 195 -27.39 20.00 13.85
C THR A 195 -28.59 19.40 14.60
N ASN A 196 -29.79 19.50 14.06
CA ASN A 196 -30.99 18.85 14.58
C ASN A 196 -31.23 17.44 14.04
N GLY A 197 -30.25 16.88 13.26
CA GLY A 197 -30.25 15.51 12.76
C GLY A 197 -31.01 15.29 11.45
N ALA A 198 -31.54 16.34 10.81
CA ALA A 198 -32.19 16.21 9.52
C ALA A 198 -31.12 15.99 8.41
N LYS A 199 -31.25 14.90 7.62
CA LYS A 199 -30.40 14.68 6.45
C LYS A 199 -30.75 15.69 5.36
N VAL A 200 -29.76 16.44 4.89
CA VAL A 200 -29.93 17.48 3.87
C VAL A 200 -29.30 17.12 2.54
N MET A 201 -28.25 16.31 2.54
CA MET A 201 -27.59 15.85 1.30
C MET A 201 -27.08 14.42 1.43
N SER A 202 -26.94 13.73 0.29
CA SER A 202 -26.30 12.41 0.22
C SER A 202 -25.60 12.25 -1.12
N PHE A 203 -24.34 11.79 -1.10
CA PHE A 203 -23.51 11.60 -2.27
C PHE A 203 -22.90 10.20 -2.29
N ALA A 204 -22.89 9.57 -3.46
CA ALA A 204 -22.04 8.44 -3.72
C ALA A 204 -20.64 8.95 -4.09
N LEU A 205 -19.65 8.62 -3.27
CA LEU A 205 -18.26 8.98 -3.51
C LEU A 205 -17.61 7.87 -4.32
N ALA A 206 -17.12 8.21 -5.51
CA ALA A 206 -16.48 7.27 -6.40
C ALA A 206 -14.96 7.52 -6.45
N GLY A 207 -14.17 6.43 -6.33
CA GLY A 207 -12.71 6.51 -6.36
C GLY A 207 -12.10 6.89 -5.01
N GLN A 208 -10.78 6.91 -4.98
CA GLN A 208 -10.01 7.19 -3.77
C GLN A 208 -10.01 8.66 -3.36
N GLU A 209 -10.20 9.59 -4.29
CA GLU A 209 -10.21 11.01 -4.00
C GLU A 209 -11.14 11.78 -4.93
N GLY A 210 -11.60 12.92 -4.47
CA GLY A 210 -12.43 13.80 -5.25
C GLY A 210 -12.88 15.04 -4.50
N THR A 211 -13.68 15.83 -5.18
CA THR A 211 -14.28 17.05 -4.63
C THR A 211 -15.78 17.08 -4.92
N LEU A 212 -16.52 17.69 -3.99
CA LEU A 212 -17.97 17.92 -4.11
C LEU A 212 -18.27 19.39 -3.85
N ALA A 213 -19.12 19.98 -4.66
CA ALA A 213 -19.68 21.29 -4.38
C ALA A 213 -20.81 21.18 -3.35
N LEU A 214 -20.80 22.05 -2.36
CA LEU A 214 -21.79 22.16 -1.31
C LEU A 214 -22.65 23.45 -1.46
N ASP A 215 -22.76 23.96 -2.67
CA ASP A 215 -23.41 25.25 -2.97
C ASP A 215 -24.92 25.29 -2.63
N GLU A 216 -25.54 24.12 -2.48
CA GLU A 216 -26.95 24.00 -2.08
C GLU A 216 -27.15 24.17 -0.57
N LEU A 217 -26.06 24.17 0.23
CA LEU A 217 -26.14 24.35 1.67
C LEU A 217 -26.13 25.84 2.03
N SER A 218 -27.07 26.26 2.84
CA SER A 218 -27.07 27.61 3.45
C SER A 218 -25.97 27.75 4.49
N ALA A 219 -25.59 28.98 4.82
CA ALA A 219 -24.64 29.22 5.91
C ALA A 219 -25.11 28.54 7.21
N GLY A 220 -24.23 27.79 7.84
CA GLY A 220 -24.57 27.02 9.03
C GLY A 220 -23.56 25.95 9.40
N LEU A 221 -23.79 25.32 10.56
CA LEU A 221 -23.02 24.16 11.05
C LEU A 221 -23.70 22.86 10.59
N TYR A 222 -22.91 21.98 10.01
CA TYR A 222 -23.35 20.68 9.51
C TYR A 222 -22.50 19.54 10.08
N VAL A 223 -23.11 18.36 10.16
CA VAL A 223 -22.45 17.11 10.52
C VAL A 223 -22.42 16.22 9.29
N TYR A 224 -21.32 15.55 9.02
CA TYR A 224 -21.24 14.54 7.97
C TYR A 224 -20.98 13.16 8.55
N GLN A 225 -21.44 12.15 7.84
CA GLN A 225 -21.17 10.73 8.08
C GLN A 225 -20.81 10.08 6.75
N VAL A 226 -19.72 9.32 6.74
CA VAL A 226 -19.34 8.44 5.63
C VAL A 226 -19.63 7.01 6.03
N GLU A 227 -20.28 6.29 5.13
CA GLU A 227 -20.56 4.86 5.23
C GLU A 227 -19.91 4.13 4.07
N GLY A 228 -19.30 2.99 4.35
CA GLY A 228 -18.55 2.14 3.45
C GLY A 228 -17.62 1.25 4.25
N LYS A 229 -16.52 0.82 3.65
CA LYS A 229 -15.45 0.13 4.39
C LYS A 229 -14.85 1.07 5.44
N ALA A 230 -14.59 2.32 5.06
CA ALA A 230 -14.27 3.40 6.00
C ALA A 230 -15.54 3.97 6.64
N LYS A 231 -15.49 4.22 7.95
CA LYS A 231 -16.55 4.91 8.71
C LYS A 231 -15.96 6.18 9.30
N MET A 232 -16.36 7.31 8.75
CA MET A 232 -15.89 8.62 9.21
C MET A 232 -17.09 9.51 9.57
N ASN A 233 -16.90 10.37 10.54
CA ASN A 233 -17.85 11.42 10.87
C ASN A 233 -17.11 12.69 11.28
N GLY A 234 -17.75 13.80 11.14
CA GLY A 234 -17.19 15.09 11.52
C GLY A 234 -18.18 16.23 11.34
N LYS A 235 -17.68 17.44 11.46
CA LYS A 235 -18.47 18.66 11.32
C LYS A 235 -17.75 19.70 10.48
N PHE A 236 -18.51 20.53 9.80
CA PHE A 236 -18.00 21.66 9.02
C PHE A 236 -18.96 22.84 9.07
N ILE A 237 -18.46 24.02 8.69
CA ILE A 237 -19.23 25.26 8.64
C ILE A 237 -19.23 25.80 7.23
N ILE A 238 -20.41 26.07 6.71
CA ILE A 238 -20.62 26.89 5.50
C ILE A 238 -20.80 28.35 5.96
N LYS A 239 -20.07 29.27 5.33
CA LYS A 239 -20.10 30.70 5.67
C LYS A 239 -20.94 31.49 4.71
#